data_ef9d4e0c212ceca1fefd03e2f8505a59
#
_entry.id   ef9d4e0c212ceca1fefd03e2f8505a59
#
_cell.length_a   1.000
_cell.length_b   1.000
_cell.length_c   1.000
_cell.angle_alpha   90.00
_cell.angle_beta   90.00
_cell.angle_gamma   90.00
#
_symmetry.space_group_name_H-M   'P 1'
#
loop_
_entity.id
_entity.type
_entity.pdbx_description
1 polymer ?
#
loop_
_entity_poly.entity_id
_entity_poly.type
_entity_poly.pdbx_seq_one_letter_code
_entity_poly.pdbx_strand_id
1 'polypeptide(L)'
;MSQAPNRLKPFFENLEFEQNDGKMILNFGPQHPSAHGQLKLVLELDGEKVVRAMPEVGFMHRGVEKMAENMTYQEFIPVTDRVDYIASSANNYAFCAAVEKLCTIEVPRRAQIIRVMLLELNRISSHLLFLATHALDVGAMSVFLYAFREREYVLDLIEKYCGARLTHSSIRIGGVPLDLPDGWCEELLKFCEKFPSDITLYEDLLSENRIWQARLVDVGVVSKELALSSGCSGVMLRASGVARDIRKEEPYLIYDELEFDVPYATKGDCYARYLLYMKEMRECVKILKQCVSKYQTSSPAIIADAPEYVSASKEQIMSQNYSLMQHFVLITQGLKPPKGEIYFASESPKGELGIYINSDGSASPYRLKIRTPSFWHCAIYEDMLVGQYVADVAAIIGSTNIILGEVDR
;
A
#
# COMPACT_ATOMS: atom_id res chain seq x y z
N MET A 1 22.55 15.05 29.00
CA MET A 1 22.37 15.40 27.57
C MET A 1 22.97 14.26 26.77
N SER A 2 22.16 13.26 26.40
CA SER A 2 22.58 12.17 25.53
C SER A 2 22.69 12.73 24.09
N GLN A 3 23.85 12.58 23.48
CA GLN A 3 24.06 12.95 22.09
C GLN A 3 23.14 12.08 21.23
N ALA A 4 22.24 12.71 20.49
CA ALA A 4 21.51 12.05 19.44
C ALA A 4 22.51 11.40 18.46
N PRO A 5 22.29 10.17 18.00
CA PRO A 5 23.16 9.53 17.03
C PRO A 5 23.23 10.40 15.76
N ASN A 6 24.43 10.68 15.30
CA ASN A 6 24.72 11.55 14.17
C ASN A 6 24.31 10.86 12.85
N ARG A 7 23.01 10.73 12.59
CA ARG A 7 22.41 10.01 11.45
C ARG A 7 22.47 10.77 10.12
N LEU A 8 23.11 11.96 10.10
CA LEU A 8 23.20 12.84 8.94
C LEU A 8 24.64 13.19 8.57
N LYS A 9 25.60 12.28 8.73
CA LYS A 9 26.84 12.47 8.00
C LYS A 9 26.54 12.26 6.51
N PRO A 10 26.98 13.18 5.64
CA PRO A 10 26.69 13.03 4.22
C PRO A 10 27.24 11.69 3.74
N PHE A 11 26.38 10.97 3.06
CA PHE A 11 26.49 9.58 2.60
C PHE A 11 27.74 9.33 1.70
N PHE A 12 28.41 10.38 1.25
CA PHE A 12 29.48 10.34 0.27
C PHE A 12 30.89 10.51 0.84
N GLU A 13 31.05 10.86 2.11
CA GLU A 13 32.38 11.16 2.66
C GLU A 13 33.17 9.95 3.18
N ASN A 14 32.60 8.73 3.23
CA ASN A 14 33.29 7.53 3.75
C ASN A 14 33.18 6.32 2.83
N LEU A 15 33.23 6.50 1.51
CA LEU A 15 33.43 5.42 0.55
C LEU A 15 34.94 5.11 0.30
N GLU A 16 35.80 5.55 1.16
CA GLU A 16 37.14 4.95 1.22
C GLU A 16 37.00 3.58 1.87
N PHE A 17 37.00 2.56 1.00
CA PHE A 17 37.09 1.17 1.39
C PHE A 17 38.52 0.96 1.98
N GLU A 18 38.67 1.27 3.25
CA GLU A 18 39.79 0.73 3.99
C GLU A 18 39.68 -0.79 3.92
N GLN A 19 40.70 -1.45 3.36
CA GLN A 19 40.90 -2.89 3.48
C GLN A 19 41.09 -3.20 4.96
N ASN A 20 39.98 -3.36 5.70
CA ASN A 20 40.00 -3.70 7.11
C ASN A 20 39.97 -5.23 7.26
N ASP A 21 41.06 -5.77 7.73
CA ASP A 21 41.23 -7.07 8.41
C ASP A 21 40.07 -8.08 8.29
N GLY A 22 39.99 -8.77 7.16
CA GLY A 22 39.14 -9.96 7.00
C GLY A 22 37.64 -9.72 6.77
N LYS A 23 37.19 -8.49 6.73
CA LYS A 23 35.78 -8.16 6.44
C LYS A 23 35.50 -8.11 4.93
N MET A 24 34.37 -8.65 4.55
CA MET A 24 33.92 -8.69 3.16
C MET A 24 32.78 -7.70 2.92
N ILE A 25 32.78 -6.98 1.79
CA ILE A 25 31.70 -6.16 1.35
C ILE A 25 30.90 -6.92 0.29
N LEU A 26 29.60 -7.08 0.54
CA LEU A 26 28.66 -7.74 -0.36
C LEU A 26 27.61 -6.72 -0.84
N ASN A 27 27.47 -6.58 -2.17
CA ASN A 27 26.34 -5.86 -2.76
C ASN A 27 25.19 -6.84 -3.01
N PHE A 28 24.11 -6.69 -2.26
CA PHE A 28 22.88 -7.43 -2.43
C PHE A 28 21.90 -6.59 -3.29
N GLY A 29 21.67 -7.01 -4.52
CA GLY A 29 20.95 -6.24 -5.52
C GLY A 29 21.85 -5.24 -6.29
N PRO A 30 21.27 -4.34 -7.13
CA PRO A 30 19.83 -4.07 -7.34
C PRO A 30 19.08 -5.14 -8.14
N GLN A 31 19.76 -6.05 -8.84
CA GLN A 31 19.17 -7.20 -9.54
C GLN A 31 19.35 -8.47 -8.72
N HIS A 32 18.43 -8.72 -7.82
CA HIS A 32 18.36 -9.95 -7.03
C HIS A 32 16.90 -10.37 -6.89
N PRO A 33 16.55 -11.67 -7.01
CA PRO A 33 15.16 -12.13 -6.89
C PRO A 33 14.47 -11.68 -5.61
N SER A 34 15.16 -11.72 -4.48
CA SER A 34 14.64 -11.33 -3.16
C SER A 34 14.78 -9.82 -2.85
N ALA A 35 15.18 -8.98 -3.82
CA ALA A 35 15.25 -7.53 -3.63
C ALA A 35 13.91 -6.82 -3.84
N HIS A 36 12.84 -7.56 -4.12
CA HIS A 36 11.47 -7.04 -4.32
C HIS A 36 11.38 -5.83 -5.26
N GLY A 37 12.22 -5.83 -6.31
CA GLY A 37 12.38 -4.74 -7.28
C GLY A 37 13.85 -4.40 -7.47
N GLN A 38 14.22 -3.14 -7.30
CA GLN A 38 15.60 -2.64 -7.50
C GLN A 38 16.22 -2.12 -6.20
N LEU A 39 15.98 -2.80 -5.08
CA LEU A 39 16.65 -2.48 -3.82
C LEU A 39 18.11 -2.93 -3.90
N LYS A 40 19.04 -2.05 -3.58
CA LYS A 40 20.44 -2.36 -3.34
C LYS A 40 20.75 -2.20 -1.86
N LEU A 41 21.35 -3.23 -1.28
CA LEU A 41 21.91 -3.19 0.07
C LEU A 41 23.41 -3.41 -0.02
N VAL A 42 24.17 -2.50 0.55
CA VAL A 42 25.61 -2.69 0.75
C VAL A 42 25.79 -3.26 2.16
N LEU A 43 26.26 -4.51 2.22
CA LEU A 43 26.47 -5.25 3.47
C LEU A 43 27.95 -5.38 3.76
N GLU A 44 28.38 -5.03 4.96
CA GLU A 44 29.69 -5.37 5.50
C GLU A 44 29.54 -6.63 6.36
N LEU A 45 30.33 -7.65 6.07
CA LEU A 45 30.24 -8.98 6.68
C LEU A 45 31.51 -9.31 7.44
N ASP A 46 31.31 -9.87 8.63
CA ASP A 46 32.37 -10.60 9.36
C ASP A 46 32.02 -12.11 9.34
N GLY A 47 32.67 -12.85 8.46
CA GLY A 47 32.24 -14.19 8.09
C GLY A 47 30.84 -14.16 7.45
N GLU A 48 29.86 -14.79 8.08
CA GLU A 48 28.46 -14.82 7.62
C GLU A 48 27.55 -13.81 8.35
N LYS A 49 28.10 -13.04 9.31
CA LYS A 49 27.31 -12.07 10.07
C LYS A 49 27.40 -10.67 9.46
N VAL A 50 26.24 -10.01 9.40
CA VAL A 50 26.14 -8.61 8.97
C VAL A 50 26.61 -7.71 10.11
N VAL A 51 27.66 -6.92 9.85
CA VAL A 51 28.22 -5.93 10.78
C VAL A 51 27.62 -4.56 10.50
N ARG A 52 27.37 -4.25 9.22
CA ARG A 52 26.78 -3.00 8.76
C ARG A 52 25.91 -3.27 7.54
N ALA A 53 24.78 -2.57 7.46
CA ALA A 53 23.89 -2.66 6.31
C ALA A 53 23.46 -1.25 5.88
N MET A 54 23.56 -0.96 4.60
CA MET A 54 23.27 0.34 4.05
C MET A 54 22.33 0.20 2.85
N PRO A 55 21.04 0.56 2.99
CA PRO A 55 20.11 0.57 1.87
C PRO A 55 20.44 1.73 0.92
N GLU A 56 20.63 1.42 -0.36
CA GLU A 56 20.71 2.41 -1.44
C GLU A 56 19.40 2.38 -2.21
N VAL A 57 18.65 3.49 -2.18
CA VAL A 57 17.38 3.70 -2.86
C VAL A 57 17.54 4.73 -3.99
N GLY A 58 16.56 4.80 -4.90
CA GLY A 58 16.57 5.76 -6.01
C GLY A 58 16.63 5.12 -7.40
N PHE A 59 16.86 3.81 -7.52
CA PHE A 59 16.93 3.12 -8.80
C PHE A 59 15.60 3.09 -9.57
N MET A 60 14.47 3.28 -8.88
CA MET A 60 13.12 3.42 -9.45
C MET A 60 12.57 4.85 -9.30
N HIS A 61 13.41 5.85 -9.03
CA HIS A 61 12.93 7.22 -8.90
C HIS A 61 12.44 7.77 -10.26
N ARG A 62 11.17 8.16 -10.30
CA ARG A 62 10.49 8.63 -11.51
C ARG A 62 10.04 10.08 -11.42
N GLY A 63 10.33 10.76 -10.31
CA GLY A 63 9.93 12.13 -10.08
C GLY A 63 8.42 12.34 -9.98
N VAL A 64 7.68 11.38 -9.41
CA VAL A 64 6.21 11.38 -9.35
C VAL A 64 5.65 12.65 -8.71
N GLU A 65 6.24 13.10 -7.60
CA GLU A 65 5.82 14.34 -6.93
C GLU A 65 6.02 15.57 -7.83
N LYS A 66 7.09 15.58 -8.63
CA LYS A 66 7.36 16.68 -9.57
C LYS A 66 6.47 16.62 -10.82
N MET A 67 6.12 15.42 -11.26
CA MET A 67 5.14 15.24 -12.35
C MET A 67 3.78 15.83 -11.95
N ALA A 68 3.34 15.63 -10.70
CA ALA A 68 2.08 16.17 -10.20
C ALA A 68 2.01 17.69 -10.33
N GLU A 69 3.11 18.43 -10.13
CA GLU A 69 3.16 19.89 -10.26
C GLU A 69 2.96 20.38 -11.71
N ASN A 70 3.11 19.50 -12.70
CA ASN A 70 2.98 19.80 -14.13
C ASN A 70 1.78 19.13 -14.81
N MET A 71 0.96 18.40 -14.04
CA MET A 71 -0.23 17.70 -14.52
C MET A 71 -1.48 18.27 -13.82
N THR A 72 -2.62 18.20 -14.47
CA THR A 72 -3.88 18.48 -13.81
C THR A 72 -4.20 17.40 -12.77
N TYR A 73 -5.03 17.73 -11.77
CA TYR A 73 -5.43 16.75 -10.75
C TYR A 73 -6.04 15.48 -11.35
N GLN A 74 -6.78 15.58 -12.45
CA GLN A 74 -7.37 14.42 -13.12
C GLN A 74 -6.32 13.60 -13.89
N GLU A 75 -5.38 14.23 -14.58
CA GLU A 75 -4.30 13.52 -15.29
C GLU A 75 -3.35 12.80 -14.34
N PHE A 76 -3.23 13.27 -13.10
CA PHE A 76 -2.35 12.65 -12.13
C PHE A 76 -2.92 11.36 -11.51
N ILE A 77 -4.25 11.13 -11.55
CA ILE A 77 -4.86 9.90 -11.00
C ILE A 77 -4.20 8.62 -11.55
N PRO A 78 -4.02 8.42 -12.87
CA PRO A 78 -3.33 7.24 -13.40
C PRO A 78 -1.86 7.12 -12.98
N VAL A 79 -1.21 8.21 -12.61
CA VAL A 79 0.17 8.18 -12.12
C VAL A 79 0.22 7.60 -10.70
N THR A 80 -0.80 7.88 -9.88
CA THR A 80 -0.87 7.33 -8.52
C THR A 80 -0.94 5.81 -8.49
N ASP A 81 -1.58 5.15 -9.50
CA ASP A 81 -1.60 3.69 -9.64
C ASP A 81 -0.20 3.07 -9.64
N ARG A 82 0.78 3.80 -10.14
CA ARG A 82 2.14 3.31 -10.36
C ARG A 82 3.07 3.61 -9.19
N VAL A 83 2.61 4.27 -8.15
CA VAL A 83 3.36 4.49 -6.90
C VAL A 83 3.49 3.15 -6.18
N ASP A 84 2.36 2.54 -5.82
CA ASP A 84 2.30 1.13 -5.42
C ASP A 84 1.45 0.36 -6.44
N TYR A 85 2.10 -0.23 -7.43
CA TYR A 85 1.43 -0.94 -8.53
C TYR A 85 0.71 -2.23 -8.10
N ILE A 86 0.93 -2.70 -6.88
CA ILE A 86 0.23 -3.85 -6.30
C ILE A 86 -1.06 -3.40 -5.58
N ALA A 87 -1.07 -2.16 -5.06
CA ALA A 87 -2.18 -1.61 -4.30
C ALA A 87 -2.72 -0.31 -4.94
N SER A 88 -2.99 -0.33 -6.25
CA SER A 88 -3.41 0.82 -7.05
C SER A 88 -4.62 1.55 -6.48
N SER A 89 -5.66 0.81 -6.02
CA SER A 89 -6.85 1.42 -5.42
C SER A 89 -6.53 2.27 -4.20
N ALA A 90 -5.57 1.85 -3.36
CA ALA A 90 -5.20 2.60 -2.16
C ALA A 90 -4.58 3.96 -2.51
N ASN A 91 -3.72 3.98 -3.54
CA ASN A 91 -3.08 5.22 -4.00
C ASN A 91 -4.08 6.15 -4.69
N ASN A 92 -4.93 5.62 -5.57
CA ASN A 92 -6.00 6.41 -6.17
C ASN A 92 -6.90 7.02 -5.10
N TYR A 93 -7.32 6.20 -4.12
CA TYR A 93 -8.19 6.66 -3.06
C TYR A 93 -7.55 7.77 -2.23
N ALA A 94 -6.32 7.59 -1.75
CA ALA A 94 -5.63 8.58 -0.93
C ALA A 94 -5.54 9.94 -1.63
N PHE A 95 -5.21 9.94 -2.93
CA PHE A 95 -5.12 11.16 -3.72
C PHE A 95 -6.51 11.78 -3.97
N CYS A 96 -7.49 10.99 -4.42
CA CYS A 96 -8.83 11.49 -4.69
C CYS A 96 -9.48 12.05 -3.42
N ALA A 97 -9.35 11.35 -2.29
CA ALA A 97 -9.90 11.80 -1.00
C ALA A 97 -9.23 13.10 -0.49
N ALA A 98 -7.92 13.27 -0.71
CA ALA A 98 -7.25 14.54 -0.39
C ALA A 98 -7.82 15.70 -1.20
N VAL A 99 -8.05 15.51 -2.51
CA VAL A 99 -8.65 16.53 -3.38
C VAL A 99 -10.13 16.78 -3.00
N GLU A 100 -10.90 15.72 -2.75
CA GLU A 100 -12.30 15.81 -2.32
C GLU A 100 -12.44 16.60 -1.02
N LYS A 101 -11.57 16.34 -0.06
CA LYS A 101 -11.55 17.06 1.21
C LYS A 101 -11.16 18.54 1.02
N LEU A 102 -10.22 18.84 0.11
CA LEU A 102 -9.83 20.22 -0.23
C LEU A 102 -10.97 20.98 -0.91
N CYS A 103 -11.74 20.31 -1.78
CA CYS A 103 -12.88 20.87 -2.50
C CYS A 103 -14.21 20.75 -1.73
N THR A 104 -14.22 20.13 -0.55
CA THR A 104 -15.45 19.86 0.25
C THR A 104 -16.50 19.08 -0.54
N ILE A 105 -16.07 18.06 -1.30
CA ILE A 105 -16.95 17.22 -2.12
C ILE A 105 -17.48 16.06 -1.28
N GLU A 106 -18.80 15.94 -1.19
CA GLU A 106 -19.47 14.81 -0.54
C GLU A 106 -19.68 13.67 -1.52
N VAL A 107 -18.98 12.55 -1.29
CA VAL A 107 -19.06 11.37 -2.15
C VAL A 107 -20.31 10.55 -1.81
N PRO A 108 -21.12 10.13 -2.81
CA PRO A 108 -22.32 9.33 -2.58
C PRO A 108 -22.02 8.02 -1.85
N ARG A 109 -22.98 7.60 -1.02
CA ARG A 109 -22.87 6.41 -0.17
C ARG A 109 -22.48 5.14 -0.94
N ARG A 110 -23.13 4.91 -2.08
CA ARG A 110 -22.84 3.75 -2.94
C ARG A 110 -21.40 3.73 -3.43
N ALA A 111 -20.90 4.89 -3.86
CA ALA A 111 -19.49 5.02 -4.28
C ALA A 111 -18.53 4.76 -3.11
N GLN A 112 -18.86 5.21 -1.90
CA GLN A 112 -18.05 4.92 -0.72
C GLN A 112 -17.97 3.42 -0.44
N ILE A 113 -19.07 2.69 -0.55
CA ILE A 113 -19.11 1.23 -0.35
C ILE A 113 -18.27 0.51 -1.42
N ILE A 114 -18.43 0.89 -2.71
CA ILE A 114 -17.63 0.32 -3.81
C ILE A 114 -16.14 0.57 -3.56
N ARG A 115 -15.76 1.77 -3.15
CA ARG A 115 -14.36 2.10 -2.82
C ARG A 115 -13.82 1.18 -1.72
N VAL A 116 -14.57 0.94 -0.63
CA VAL A 116 -14.14 0.02 0.44
C VAL A 116 -13.97 -1.40 -0.10
N MET A 117 -14.90 -1.90 -0.93
CA MET A 117 -14.75 -3.22 -1.55
C MET A 117 -13.47 -3.33 -2.38
N LEU A 118 -13.17 -2.32 -3.19
CA LEU A 118 -11.95 -2.29 -4.01
C LEU A 118 -10.68 -2.19 -3.17
N LEU A 119 -10.70 -1.38 -2.10
CA LEU A 119 -9.58 -1.26 -1.16
C LEU A 119 -9.27 -2.57 -0.47
N GLU A 120 -10.28 -3.28 0.03
CA GLU A 120 -10.08 -4.55 0.73
C GLU A 120 -9.73 -5.71 -0.20
N LEU A 121 -10.27 -5.77 -1.42
CA LEU A 121 -9.82 -6.71 -2.46
C LEU A 121 -8.35 -6.46 -2.82
N ASN A 122 -7.96 -5.20 -2.97
CA ASN A 122 -6.60 -4.82 -3.26
C ASN A 122 -5.65 -5.14 -2.10
N ARG A 123 -6.12 -5.03 -0.85
CA ARG A 123 -5.39 -5.46 0.35
C ARG A 123 -5.15 -6.97 0.34
N ILE A 124 -6.18 -7.78 0.07
CA ILE A 124 -6.04 -9.24 -0.06
C ILE A 124 -5.04 -9.59 -1.16
N SER A 125 -5.15 -8.97 -2.34
CA SER A 125 -4.22 -9.19 -3.46
C SER A 125 -2.77 -8.87 -3.09
N SER A 126 -2.55 -7.78 -2.34
CA SER A 126 -1.22 -7.38 -1.85
C SER A 126 -0.66 -8.36 -0.81
N HIS A 127 -1.50 -8.81 0.13
CA HIS A 127 -1.08 -9.77 1.15
C HIS A 127 -0.81 -11.17 0.57
N LEU A 128 -1.55 -11.59 -0.45
CA LEU A 128 -1.27 -12.84 -1.17
C LEU A 128 0.05 -12.77 -1.94
N LEU A 129 0.38 -11.61 -2.55
CA LEU A 129 1.68 -11.42 -3.17
C LEU A 129 2.80 -11.45 -2.14
N PHE A 130 2.63 -10.76 -1.01
CA PHE A 130 3.57 -10.83 0.10
C PHE A 130 3.82 -12.27 0.53
N LEU A 131 2.75 -13.04 0.81
CA LEU A 131 2.86 -14.44 1.23
C LEU A 131 3.62 -15.28 0.20
N ALA A 132 3.27 -15.11 -1.08
CA ALA A 132 3.89 -15.83 -2.19
C ALA A 132 5.40 -15.58 -2.27
N THR A 133 5.80 -14.32 -2.36
CA THR A 133 7.22 -13.94 -2.51
C THR A 133 8.03 -14.27 -1.28
N HIS A 134 7.51 -13.99 -0.08
CA HIS A 134 8.18 -14.31 1.17
C HIS A 134 8.35 -15.83 1.38
N ALA A 135 7.32 -16.63 1.03
CA ALA A 135 7.42 -18.09 1.05
C ALA A 135 8.48 -18.60 0.06
N LEU A 136 8.54 -18.02 -1.14
CA LEU A 136 9.56 -18.35 -2.14
C LEU A 136 10.97 -18.04 -1.67
N ASP A 137 11.19 -16.87 -1.02
CA ASP A 137 12.49 -16.46 -0.46
C ASP A 137 13.03 -17.44 0.59
N VAL A 138 12.12 -18.08 1.34
CA VAL A 138 12.47 -19.10 2.34
C VAL A 138 12.48 -20.52 1.73
N GLY A 139 12.11 -20.68 0.45
CA GLY A 139 12.14 -21.95 -0.28
C GLY A 139 10.82 -22.72 -0.35
N ALA A 140 9.69 -22.16 0.13
CA ALA A 140 8.37 -22.80 0.10
C ALA A 140 7.62 -22.51 -1.21
N MET A 141 8.15 -23.00 -2.34
CA MET A 141 7.63 -22.70 -3.69
C MET A 141 6.17 -23.13 -3.92
N SER A 142 5.69 -24.18 -3.27
CA SER A 142 4.30 -24.63 -3.42
C SER A 142 3.31 -23.56 -2.94
N VAL A 143 3.62 -22.87 -1.84
CA VAL A 143 2.78 -21.79 -1.30
C VAL A 143 2.70 -20.61 -2.26
N PHE A 144 3.81 -20.29 -2.94
CA PHE A 144 3.82 -19.28 -4.01
C PHE A 144 2.76 -19.60 -5.06
N LEU A 145 2.70 -20.82 -5.58
CA LEU A 145 1.75 -21.22 -6.62
C LEU A 145 0.29 -21.16 -6.11
N TYR A 146 0.03 -21.62 -4.89
CA TYR A 146 -1.32 -21.56 -4.30
C TYR A 146 -1.78 -20.12 -4.05
N ALA A 147 -0.92 -19.26 -3.48
CA ALA A 147 -1.26 -17.87 -3.23
C ALA A 147 -1.52 -17.10 -4.53
N PHE A 148 -0.75 -17.36 -5.60
CA PHE A 148 -1.00 -16.76 -6.91
C PHE A 148 -2.31 -17.24 -7.54
N ARG A 149 -2.68 -18.52 -7.36
CA ARG A 149 -3.98 -19.03 -7.81
C ARG A 149 -5.15 -18.25 -7.19
N GLU A 150 -5.12 -18.03 -5.88
CA GLU A 150 -6.21 -17.29 -5.22
C GLU A 150 -6.14 -15.79 -5.55
N ARG A 151 -4.94 -15.26 -5.77
CA ARG A 151 -4.78 -13.87 -6.25
C ARG A 151 -5.43 -13.66 -7.62
N GLU A 152 -5.39 -14.63 -8.51
CA GLU A 152 -6.06 -14.56 -9.82
C GLU A 152 -7.57 -14.33 -9.68
N TYR A 153 -8.27 -15.02 -8.75
CA TYR A 153 -9.70 -14.77 -8.52
C TYR A 153 -9.99 -13.33 -8.09
N VAL A 154 -9.11 -12.73 -7.27
CA VAL A 154 -9.25 -11.31 -6.87
C VAL A 154 -9.04 -10.40 -8.08
N LEU A 155 -8.04 -10.68 -8.91
CA LEU A 155 -7.76 -9.89 -10.10
C LEU A 155 -8.89 -10.02 -11.14
N ASP A 156 -9.51 -11.18 -11.29
CA ASP A 156 -10.67 -11.39 -12.17
C ASP A 156 -11.89 -10.55 -11.71
N LEU A 157 -12.13 -10.44 -10.39
CA LEU A 157 -13.18 -9.56 -9.85
C LEU A 157 -12.89 -8.08 -10.15
N ILE A 158 -11.63 -7.65 -10.02
CA ILE A 158 -11.23 -6.28 -10.34
C ILE A 158 -11.37 -6.02 -11.85
N GLU A 159 -10.91 -6.95 -12.70
CA GLU A 159 -11.00 -6.84 -14.15
C GLU A 159 -12.45 -6.77 -14.64
N LYS A 160 -13.36 -7.58 -14.08
CA LYS A 160 -14.79 -7.52 -14.40
C LYS A 160 -15.40 -6.16 -14.07
N TYR A 161 -14.90 -5.50 -13.03
CA TYR A 161 -15.37 -4.18 -12.64
C TYR A 161 -14.82 -3.06 -13.54
N CYS A 162 -13.51 -3.03 -13.80
CA CYS A 162 -12.85 -1.88 -14.42
C CYS A 162 -12.16 -2.18 -15.76
N GLY A 163 -12.13 -3.45 -16.19
CA GLY A 163 -11.50 -3.86 -17.45
C GLY A 163 -9.98 -4.02 -17.40
N ALA A 164 -9.36 -3.83 -16.22
CA ALA A 164 -7.92 -3.96 -16.02
C ALA A 164 -7.59 -4.77 -14.76
N ARG A 165 -6.52 -5.55 -14.82
CA ARG A 165 -6.05 -6.40 -13.71
C ARG A 165 -5.17 -5.66 -12.72
N LEU A 166 -4.35 -4.73 -13.20
CA LEU A 166 -3.41 -3.88 -12.46
C LEU A 166 -3.52 -2.44 -12.97
N THR A 167 -3.13 -1.46 -12.16
CA THR A 167 -3.11 -0.04 -12.53
C THR A 167 -4.42 0.43 -13.17
N HIS A 168 -5.52 0.17 -12.49
CA HIS A 168 -6.87 0.21 -13.05
C HIS A 168 -7.60 1.56 -12.90
N SER A 169 -7.04 2.57 -12.22
CA SER A 169 -7.65 3.90 -12.01
C SER A 169 -9.15 3.84 -11.67
N SER A 170 -9.50 2.94 -10.74
CA SER A 170 -10.90 2.59 -10.44
C SER A 170 -11.60 3.54 -9.47
N ILE A 171 -10.85 4.50 -8.91
CA ILE A 171 -11.38 5.55 -8.02
C ILE A 171 -11.08 6.90 -8.66
N ARG A 172 -12.08 7.78 -8.68
CA ARG A 172 -11.98 9.11 -9.25
C ARG A 172 -12.46 10.16 -8.26
N ILE A 173 -12.06 11.41 -8.46
CA ILE A 173 -12.54 12.54 -7.67
C ILE A 173 -14.06 12.63 -7.81
N GLY A 174 -14.75 12.63 -6.68
CA GLY A 174 -16.20 12.69 -6.59
C GLY A 174 -16.93 11.36 -6.67
N GLY A 175 -16.21 10.20 -6.74
CA GLY A 175 -16.90 8.91 -6.75
C GLY A 175 -16.11 7.78 -7.42
N VAL A 176 -16.84 6.98 -8.20
CA VAL A 176 -16.32 5.88 -9.00
C VAL A 176 -16.82 5.97 -10.45
N PRO A 177 -16.05 5.48 -11.45
CA PRO A 177 -16.40 5.64 -12.85
C PRO A 177 -17.63 4.81 -13.29
N LEU A 178 -17.84 3.67 -12.63
CA LEU A 178 -18.87 2.68 -12.98
C LEU A 178 -19.51 2.13 -11.71
N ASP A 179 -20.75 1.65 -11.85
CA ASP A 179 -21.38 0.82 -10.84
C ASP A 179 -20.91 -0.64 -10.96
N LEU A 180 -21.14 -1.46 -9.94
CA LEU A 180 -20.80 -2.87 -10.01
C LEU A 180 -21.64 -3.59 -11.09
N PRO A 181 -21.04 -4.45 -11.92
CA PRO A 181 -21.79 -5.20 -12.91
C PRO A 181 -22.70 -6.26 -12.26
N ASP A 182 -23.74 -6.65 -12.98
CA ASP A 182 -24.67 -7.68 -12.52
C ASP A 182 -23.95 -8.99 -12.19
N GLY A 183 -24.31 -9.61 -11.08
CA GLY A 183 -23.70 -10.86 -10.60
C GLY A 183 -22.34 -10.70 -9.90
N TRP A 184 -21.77 -9.51 -9.88
CA TRP A 184 -20.44 -9.29 -9.27
C TRP A 184 -20.44 -9.52 -7.75
N CYS A 185 -21.47 -9.08 -7.05
CA CYS A 185 -21.60 -9.28 -5.62
C CYS A 185 -21.72 -10.77 -5.25
N GLU A 186 -22.43 -11.56 -6.06
CA GLU A 186 -22.57 -13.00 -5.88
C GLU A 186 -21.23 -13.74 -6.05
N GLU A 187 -20.43 -13.32 -7.03
CA GLU A 187 -19.09 -13.87 -7.22
C GLU A 187 -18.16 -13.50 -6.07
N LEU A 188 -18.22 -12.24 -5.62
CA LEU A 188 -17.47 -11.80 -4.43
C LEU A 188 -17.85 -12.61 -3.19
N LEU A 189 -19.13 -12.89 -2.96
CA LEU A 189 -19.56 -13.70 -1.82
C LEU A 189 -19.04 -15.14 -1.92
N LYS A 190 -19.07 -15.76 -3.11
CA LYS A 190 -18.47 -17.11 -3.32
C LYS A 190 -16.99 -17.12 -3.01
N PHE A 191 -16.24 -16.09 -3.43
CA PHE A 191 -14.85 -15.93 -3.04
C PHE A 191 -14.70 -15.81 -1.52
N CYS A 192 -15.47 -14.95 -0.86
CA CYS A 192 -15.45 -14.75 0.58
C CYS A 192 -15.85 -15.99 1.40
N GLU A 193 -16.63 -16.91 0.85
CA GLU A 193 -16.96 -18.18 1.49
C GLU A 193 -15.81 -19.18 1.44
N LYS A 194 -15.13 -19.25 0.30
CA LYS A 194 -14.03 -20.18 0.07
C LYS A 194 -12.71 -19.73 0.70
N PHE A 195 -12.35 -18.47 0.56
CA PHE A 195 -11.03 -17.94 0.87
C PHE A 195 -10.53 -18.18 2.31
N PRO A 196 -11.36 -18.19 3.37
CA PRO A 196 -10.92 -18.57 4.72
C PRO A 196 -10.32 -19.97 4.81
N SER A 197 -10.80 -20.92 4.00
CA SER A 197 -10.23 -22.27 3.93
C SER A 197 -8.88 -22.30 3.22
N ASP A 198 -8.69 -21.44 2.22
CA ASP A 198 -7.41 -21.30 1.53
C ASP A 198 -6.35 -20.65 2.46
N ILE A 199 -6.75 -19.66 3.29
CA ILE A 199 -5.87 -19.12 4.32
C ILE A 199 -5.45 -20.21 5.32
N THR A 200 -6.38 -21.06 5.76
CA THR A 200 -6.07 -22.19 6.65
C THR A 200 -5.08 -23.15 6.00
N LEU A 201 -5.23 -23.46 4.71
CA LEU A 201 -4.26 -24.27 3.97
C LEU A 201 -2.85 -23.67 4.01
N TYR A 202 -2.70 -22.36 3.87
CA TYR A 202 -1.37 -21.72 3.97
C TYR A 202 -0.79 -21.81 5.38
N GLU A 203 -1.63 -21.64 6.41
CA GLU A 203 -1.22 -21.80 7.80
C GLU A 203 -0.80 -23.25 8.11
N ASP A 204 -1.53 -24.24 7.63
CA ASP A 204 -1.20 -25.67 7.79
C ASP A 204 0.15 -26.03 7.12
N LEU A 205 0.45 -25.40 5.97
CA LEU A 205 1.70 -25.64 5.26
C LEU A 205 2.92 -24.94 5.90
N LEU A 206 2.72 -23.77 6.51
CA LEU A 206 3.80 -22.90 6.95
C LEU A 206 3.91 -22.77 8.47
N SER A 207 2.81 -22.54 9.21
CA SER A 207 2.89 -22.06 10.60
C SER A 207 3.57 -23.08 11.53
N GLU A 208 3.29 -24.40 11.35
CA GLU A 208 3.90 -25.46 12.14
C GLU A 208 5.18 -26.03 11.49
N ASN A 209 5.58 -25.51 10.34
CA ASN A 209 6.78 -25.97 9.64
C ASN A 209 8.05 -25.54 10.38
N ARG A 210 8.87 -26.49 10.78
CA ARG A 210 10.12 -26.24 11.54
C ARG A 210 11.11 -25.37 10.79
N ILE A 211 11.21 -25.51 9.46
CA ILE A 211 12.13 -24.70 8.64
C ILE A 211 11.61 -23.25 8.63
N TRP A 212 10.31 -23.07 8.40
CA TRP A 212 9.66 -21.75 8.40
C TRP A 212 9.86 -21.03 9.74
N GLN A 213 9.58 -21.70 10.84
CA GLN A 213 9.79 -21.14 12.18
C GLN A 213 11.28 -20.80 12.45
N ALA A 214 12.19 -21.71 12.13
CA ALA A 214 13.62 -21.50 12.34
C ALA A 214 14.20 -20.33 11.51
N ARG A 215 13.57 -19.99 10.38
CA ARG A 215 13.98 -18.88 9.50
C ARG A 215 13.33 -17.54 9.86
N LEU A 216 12.27 -17.52 10.67
CA LEU A 216 11.49 -16.31 10.91
C LEU A 216 11.32 -15.92 12.37
N VAL A 217 11.32 -16.88 13.29
CA VAL A 217 11.18 -16.61 14.73
C VAL A 217 12.46 -15.96 15.25
N ASP A 218 12.30 -14.84 15.96
CA ASP A 218 13.38 -14.01 16.51
C ASP A 218 14.35 -13.44 15.46
N VAL A 219 13.98 -13.45 14.17
CA VAL A 219 14.74 -12.88 13.05
C VAL A 219 14.15 -11.53 12.66
N GLY A 220 15.03 -10.52 12.46
CA GLY A 220 14.63 -9.16 12.04
C GLY A 220 13.67 -8.50 13.02
N VAL A 221 13.97 -8.59 14.30
CA VAL A 221 13.12 -8.04 15.37
C VAL A 221 13.15 -6.52 15.35
N VAL A 222 11.96 -5.91 15.37
CA VAL A 222 11.77 -4.46 15.49
C VAL A 222 11.11 -4.17 16.83
N SER A 223 11.81 -3.46 17.72
CA SER A 223 11.23 -3.07 19.00
C SER A 223 10.13 -2.02 18.81
N LYS A 224 9.25 -1.89 19.82
CA LYS A 224 8.19 -0.88 19.82
C LYS A 224 8.76 0.54 19.71
N GLU A 225 9.83 0.80 20.44
CA GLU A 225 10.50 2.11 20.49
C GLU A 225 11.11 2.45 19.12
N LEU A 226 11.79 1.48 18.48
CA LEU A 226 12.35 1.65 17.15
C LEU A 226 11.25 1.88 16.11
N ALA A 227 10.18 1.09 16.13
CA ALA A 227 9.06 1.22 15.20
C ALA A 227 8.41 2.61 15.27
N LEU A 228 8.19 3.13 16.49
CA LEU A 228 7.61 4.45 16.71
C LEU A 228 8.56 5.58 16.30
N SER A 229 9.82 5.53 16.75
CA SER A 229 10.81 6.58 16.46
C SER A 229 11.17 6.69 14.98
N SER A 230 11.04 5.60 14.23
CA SER A 230 11.33 5.53 12.79
C SER A 230 10.10 5.80 11.92
N GLY A 231 8.91 6.03 12.51
CA GLY A 231 7.70 6.31 11.75
C GLY A 231 7.13 5.10 11.00
N CYS A 232 7.42 3.89 11.44
CA CYS A 232 6.81 2.68 10.90
C CYS A 232 5.30 2.67 11.12
N SER A 233 4.57 2.05 10.24
CA SER A 233 3.11 1.97 10.27
C SER A 233 2.62 0.61 9.75
N GLY A 234 1.31 0.37 9.79
CA GLY A 234 0.72 -0.88 9.31
C GLY A 234 1.20 -2.11 10.08
N VAL A 235 1.37 -3.21 9.38
CA VAL A 235 1.79 -4.50 9.95
C VAL A 235 3.15 -4.42 10.66
N MET A 236 4.08 -3.61 10.16
CA MET A 236 5.38 -3.41 10.82
C MET A 236 5.21 -2.87 12.23
N LEU A 237 4.38 -1.85 12.42
CA LEU A 237 4.09 -1.27 13.72
C LEU A 237 3.25 -2.20 14.60
N ARG A 238 2.22 -2.84 14.02
CA ARG A 238 1.33 -3.76 14.73
C ARG A 238 2.06 -5.02 15.22
N ALA A 239 3.06 -5.49 14.49
CA ALA A 239 3.90 -6.61 14.93
C ALA A 239 4.75 -6.28 16.16
N SER A 240 5.10 -4.99 16.32
CA SER A 240 5.92 -4.47 17.41
C SER A 240 5.11 -4.01 18.65
N GLY A 241 3.84 -4.38 18.75
CA GLY A 241 3.02 -4.17 19.97
C GLY A 241 2.17 -2.90 19.99
N VAL A 242 1.94 -2.25 18.84
CA VAL A 242 1.10 -1.06 18.74
C VAL A 242 -0.11 -1.36 17.87
N ALA A 243 -1.29 -1.43 18.46
CA ALA A 243 -2.54 -1.73 17.78
C ALA A 243 -3.11 -0.47 17.07
N ARG A 244 -2.33 0.12 16.14
CA ARG A 244 -2.73 1.30 15.38
C ARG A 244 -3.22 0.91 13.99
N ASP A 245 -4.43 1.40 13.63
CA ASP A 245 -5.00 1.28 12.30
C ASP A 245 -5.84 2.53 12.01
N ILE A 246 -5.52 3.26 10.96
CA ILE A 246 -6.18 4.52 10.60
C ILE A 246 -7.66 4.30 10.30
N ARG A 247 -8.04 3.13 9.79
CA ARG A 247 -9.45 2.79 9.55
C ARG A 247 -10.31 2.81 10.81
N LYS A 248 -9.69 2.67 12.01
CA LYS A 248 -10.35 2.72 13.33
C LYS A 248 -10.09 4.00 14.09
N GLU A 249 -8.87 4.58 14.01
CA GLU A 249 -8.51 5.80 14.75
C GLU A 249 -9.07 7.06 14.09
N GLU A 250 -8.98 7.15 12.77
CA GLU A 250 -9.49 8.27 11.96
C GLU A 250 -10.34 7.70 10.81
N PRO A 251 -11.56 7.19 11.11
CA PRO A 251 -12.37 6.49 10.11
C PRO A 251 -12.67 7.36 8.89
N TYR A 252 -12.60 6.76 7.75
CA TYR A 252 -12.94 7.36 6.46
C TYR A 252 -13.88 6.43 5.68
N LEU A 253 -14.57 6.95 4.66
CA LEU A 253 -15.62 6.24 3.91
C LEU A 253 -16.69 5.72 4.89
N ILE A 254 -16.85 4.39 4.92
CA ILE A 254 -17.83 3.71 5.79
C ILE A 254 -17.19 2.83 6.85
N TYR A 255 -15.87 2.96 7.11
CA TYR A 255 -15.18 2.08 8.05
C TYR A 255 -15.67 2.20 9.50
N ASP A 256 -16.22 3.34 9.89
CA ASP A 256 -16.87 3.57 11.20
C ASP A 256 -18.11 2.69 11.43
N GLU A 257 -18.74 2.24 10.34
CA GLU A 257 -19.93 1.41 10.37
C GLU A 257 -19.65 -0.09 10.21
N LEU A 258 -18.38 -0.45 10.07
CA LEU A 258 -17.95 -1.83 9.81
C LEU A 258 -17.32 -2.46 11.06
N GLU A 259 -17.72 -3.69 11.32
CA GLU A 259 -17.17 -4.49 12.41
C GLU A 259 -15.98 -5.31 11.90
N PHE A 260 -14.81 -5.01 12.41
CA PHE A 260 -13.57 -5.76 12.19
C PHE A 260 -12.59 -5.51 13.33
N ASP A 261 -11.68 -6.45 13.53
CA ASP A 261 -10.63 -6.35 14.55
C ASP A 261 -9.33 -5.80 13.95
N VAL A 262 -8.50 -5.19 14.80
CA VAL A 262 -7.14 -4.79 14.43
C VAL A 262 -6.16 -5.81 15.03
N PRO A 263 -5.67 -6.77 14.25
CA PRO A 263 -4.73 -7.75 14.76
C PRO A 263 -3.38 -7.09 15.07
N TYR A 264 -2.79 -7.44 16.22
CA TYR A 264 -1.46 -7.01 16.61
C TYR A 264 -0.70 -8.15 17.30
N ALA A 265 0.61 -8.01 17.40
CA ALA A 265 1.52 -8.92 18.08
C ALA A 265 2.60 -8.11 18.81
N THR A 266 3.41 -8.74 19.65
CA THR A 266 4.39 -8.03 20.49
C THR A 266 5.83 -8.40 20.22
N LYS A 267 6.09 -9.45 19.43
CA LYS A 267 7.44 -9.95 19.19
C LYS A 267 8.25 -9.11 18.19
N GLY A 268 7.59 -8.46 17.22
CA GLY A 268 8.23 -7.64 16.21
C GLY A 268 9.13 -8.38 15.21
N ASP A 269 9.11 -9.70 15.19
CA ASP A 269 9.91 -10.54 14.30
C ASP A 269 9.23 -10.82 12.95
N CYS A 270 9.94 -11.46 12.02
CA CYS A 270 9.38 -11.85 10.72
C CYS A 270 8.17 -12.76 10.85
N TYR A 271 8.19 -13.67 11.84
CA TYR A 271 7.08 -14.60 12.06
C TYR A 271 5.81 -13.90 12.56
N ALA A 272 5.94 -12.94 13.46
CA ALA A 272 4.81 -12.13 13.93
C ALA A 272 4.18 -11.34 12.77
N ARG A 273 5.00 -10.74 11.88
CA ARG A 273 4.51 -10.06 10.68
C ARG A 273 3.73 -11.00 9.78
N TYR A 274 4.27 -12.20 9.51
CA TYR A 274 3.56 -13.22 8.73
C TYR A 274 2.19 -13.57 9.32
N LEU A 275 2.12 -13.85 10.62
CA LEU A 275 0.84 -14.18 11.29
C LEU A 275 -0.18 -13.04 11.20
N LEU A 276 0.28 -11.79 11.26
CA LEU A 276 -0.61 -10.64 11.14
C LEU A 276 -1.20 -10.50 9.74
N TYR A 277 -0.42 -10.73 8.68
CA TYR A 277 -0.96 -10.75 7.32
C TYR A 277 -2.04 -11.81 7.13
N MET A 278 -1.88 -13.00 7.73
CA MET A 278 -2.91 -14.06 7.70
C MET A 278 -4.21 -13.61 8.39
N LYS A 279 -4.08 -12.96 9.55
CA LYS A 279 -5.24 -12.43 10.30
C LYS A 279 -5.92 -11.28 9.55
N GLU A 280 -5.16 -10.35 8.99
CA GLU A 280 -5.72 -9.22 8.22
C GLU A 280 -6.52 -9.69 7.00
N MET A 281 -6.08 -10.71 6.29
CA MET A 281 -6.88 -11.27 5.18
C MET A 281 -8.24 -11.80 5.64
N ARG A 282 -8.32 -12.39 6.85
CA ARG A 282 -9.61 -12.81 7.43
C ARG A 282 -10.51 -11.62 7.79
N GLU A 283 -9.94 -10.54 8.30
CA GLU A 283 -10.69 -9.31 8.59
C GLU A 283 -11.19 -8.65 7.29
N CYS A 284 -10.40 -8.63 6.22
CA CYS A 284 -10.86 -8.16 4.90
C CYS A 284 -12.10 -8.92 4.43
N VAL A 285 -12.15 -10.24 4.61
CA VAL A 285 -13.34 -11.05 4.26
C VAL A 285 -14.57 -10.63 5.06
N LYS A 286 -14.42 -10.35 6.36
CA LYS A 286 -15.53 -9.84 7.20
C LYS A 286 -16.05 -8.51 6.68
N ILE A 287 -15.14 -7.58 6.35
CA ILE A 287 -15.46 -6.26 5.80
C ILE A 287 -16.22 -6.40 4.47
N LEU A 288 -15.70 -7.22 3.54
CA LEU A 288 -16.30 -7.42 2.22
C LEU A 288 -17.74 -7.96 2.32
N LYS A 289 -18.00 -8.94 3.17
CA LYS A 289 -19.37 -9.47 3.40
C LYS A 289 -20.33 -8.40 3.91
N GLN A 290 -19.90 -7.54 4.83
CA GLN A 290 -20.71 -6.43 5.33
C GLN A 290 -20.97 -5.38 4.24
N CYS A 291 -19.96 -5.08 3.40
CA CYS A 291 -20.11 -4.15 2.29
C CYS A 291 -21.13 -4.61 1.27
N VAL A 292 -21.21 -5.90 0.92
CA VAL A 292 -22.23 -6.43 0.01
C VAL A 292 -23.64 -6.17 0.54
N SER A 293 -23.88 -6.42 1.82
CA SER A 293 -25.20 -6.17 2.44
C SER A 293 -25.59 -4.69 2.41
N LYS A 294 -24.63 -3.79 2.67
CA LYS A 294 -24.85 -2.33 2.64
C LYS A 294 -25.03 -1.80 1.20
N TYR A 295 -24.33 -2.39 0.23
CA TYR A 295 -24.44 -2.04 -1.18
C TYR A 295 -25.88 -2.28 -1.73
N GLN A 296 -26.48 -3.41 -1.41
CA GLN A 296 -27.84 -3.76 -1.86
C GLN A 296 -28.91 -2.78 -1.38
N THR A 297 -28.69 -2.10 -0.27
CA THR A 297 -29.63 -1.13 0.33
C THR A 297 -29.31 0.33 0.02
N SER A 298 -28.22 0.59 -0.71
CA SER A 298 -27.74 1.95 -1.00
C SER A 298 -28.48 2.59 -2.18
N SER A 299 -28.54 3.93 -2.18
CA SER A 299 -29.07 4.68 -3.34
C SER A 299 -28.17 4.50 -4.57
N PRO A 300 -28.67 4.58 -5.81
CA PRO A 300 -27.90 4.27 -7.02
C PRO A 300 -26.84 5.31 -7.41
N ALA A 301 -26.74 6.43 -6.71
CA ALA A 301 -25.77 7.48 -7.05
C ALA A 301 -24.33 7.01 -6.77
N ILE A 302 -23.48 7.11 -7.79
CA ILE A 302 -22.05 6.74 -7.74
C ILE A 302 -21.11 7.93 -7.99
N ILE A 303 -21.65 9.09 -8.36
CA ILE A 303 -20.91 10.32 -8.67
C ILE A 303 -21.52 11.44 -7.83
N ALA A 304 -20.67 12.28 -7.23
CA ALA A 304 -21.08 13.43 -6.42
C ALA A 304 -21.74 14.52 -7.28
N ASP A 305 -22.73 15.18 -6.71
CA ASP A 305 -23.35 16.36 -7.31
C ASP A 305 -22.52 17.60 -6.96
N ALA A 306 -21.43 17.79 -7.69
CA ALA A 306 -20.51 18.91 -7.54
C ALA A 306 -20.03 19.37 -8.94
N PRO A 307 -20.88 20.02 -9.73
CA PRO A 307 -20.64 20.29 -11.16
C PRO A 307 -19.44 21.18 -11.42
N GLU A 308 -18.95 21.94 -10.43
CA GLU A 308 -17.73 22.73 -10.54
C GLU A 308 -16.46 21.88 -10.58
N TYR A 309 -16.50 20.66 -9.99
CA TYR A 309 -15.35 19.79 -9.78
C TYR A 309 -15.50 18.41 -10.43
N VAL A 310 -16.71 17.95 -10.62
CA VAL A 310 -17.02 16.61 -11.07
C VAL A 310 -17.84 16.65 -12.35
N SER A 311 -17.45 15.87 -13.34
CA SER A 311 -18.18 15.77 -14.59
C SER A 311 -19.52 15.04 -14.37
N ALA A 312 -20.58 15.56 -14.97
CA ALA A 312 -21.89 14.93 -14.97
C ALA A 312 -21.85 13.54 -15.64
N SER A 313 -22.90 12.75 -15.46
CA SER A 313 -23.03 11.45 -16.13
C SER A 313 -23.04 11.60 -17.66
N LYS A 314 -22.63 10.55 -18.38
CA LYS A 314 -22.62 10.55 -19.85
C LYS A 314 -24.01 10.89 -20.44
N GLU A 315 -25.07 10.40 -19.81
CA GLU A 315 -26.45 10.70 -20.22
C GLU A 315 -26.80 12.18 -20.07
N GLN A 316 -26.43 12.80 -18.95
CA GLN A 316 -26.63 14.24 -18.72
C GLN A 316 -25.82 15.09 -19.68
N ILE A 317 -24.54 14.72 -19.96
CA ILE A 317 -23.67 15.40 -20.91
C ILE A 317 -24.29 15.38 -22.32
N MET A 318 -24.89 14.26 -22.71
CA MET A 318 -25.48 14.10 -24.04
C MET A 318 -26.87 14.74 -24.19
N SER A 319 -27.59 15.01 -23.10
CA SER A 319 -28.95 15.52 -23.12
C SER A 319 -29.09 16.98 -22.65
N GLN A 320 -28.11 17.54 -21.94
CA GLN A 320 -28.18 18.85 -21.32
C GLN A 320 -27.03 19.76 -21.74
N ASN A 321 -27.31 20.91 -22.34
CA ASN A 321 -26.27 21.85 -22.78
C ASN A 321 -25.38 22.34 -21.63
N TYR A 322 -25.95 22.57 -20.46
CA TYR A 322 -25.20 23.00 -19.29
C TYR A 322 -24.16 21.96 -18.87
N SER A 323 -24.56 20.70 -18.76
CA SER A 323 -23.67 19.58 -18.42
C SER A 323 -22.58 19.38 -19.45
N LEU A 324 -22.88 19.56 -20.74
CA LEU A 324 -21.92 19.51 -21.82
C LEU A 324 -20.88 20.63 -21.71
N MET A 325 -21.30 21.86 -21.43
CA MET A 325 -20.39 22.99 -21.24
C MET A 325 -19.49 22.81 -20.04
N GLN A 326 -20.03 22.37 -18.91
CA GLN A 326 -19.26 22.07 -17.70
C GLN A 326 -18.22 20.98 -17.97
N HIS A 327 -18.61 19.89 -18.62
CA HIS A 327 -17.70 18.82 -19.01
C HIS A 327 -16.56 19.34 -19.90
N PHE A 328 -16.88 20.17 -20.90
CA PHE A 328 -15.87 20.78 -21.76
C PHE A 328 -14.86 21.63 -20.97
N VAL A 329 -15.34 22.47 -20.04
CA VAL A 329 -14.49 23.29 -19.18
C VAL A 329 -13.58 22.42 -18.30
N LEU A 330 -14.13 21.38 -17.64
CA LEU A 330 -13.36 20.47 -16.78
C LEU A 330 -12.26 19.70 -17.55
N ILE A 331 -12.55 19.30 -18.80
CA ILE A 331 -11.55 18.59 -19.62
C ILE A 331 -10.48 19.52 -20.17
N THR A 332 -10.86 20.74 -20.60
CA THR A 332 -9.91 21.66 -21.25
C THR A 332 -9.09 22.47 -20.26
N GLN A 333 -9.68 22.85 -19.12
CA GLN A 333 -9.02 23.71 -18.13
C GLN A 333 -8.60 22.95 -16.87
N GLY A 334 -9.09 21.74 -16.66
CA GLY A 334 -8.89 20.98 -15.42
C GLY A 334 -9.74 21.47 -14.27
N LEU A 335 -9.76 20.66 -13.22
CA LEU A 335 -10.33 20.97 -11.92
C LEU A 335 -9.48 22.03 -11.21
N LYS A 336 -10.09 23.05 -10.61
CA LYS A 336 -9.40 24.13 -9.87
C LYS A 336 -9.87 24.15 -8.41
N PRO A 337 -9.16 23.44 -7.52
CA PRO A 337 -9.47 23.45 -6.10
C PRO A 337 -9.28 24.85 -5.49
N PRO A 338 -9.92 25.18 -4.37
CA PRO A 338 -9.65 26.43 -3.66
C PRO A 338 -8.19 26.49 -3.20
N LYS A 339 -7.69 27.70 -2.98
CA LYS A 339 -6.36 27.89 -2.37
C LYS A 339 -6.36 27.35 -0.96
N GLY A 340 -5.34 26.56 -0.63
CA GLY A 340 -5.20 25.98 0.69
C GLY A 340 -4.28 24.78 0.72
N GLU A 341 -4.14 24.23 1.89
CA GLU A 341 -3.30 23.07 2.16
C GLU A 341 -4.14 21.96 2.80
N ILE A 342 -3.84 20.73 2.46
CA ILE A 342 -4.49 19.55 3.06
C ILE A 342 -3.47 18.43 3.23
N TYR A 343 -3.56 17.73 4.35
CA TYR A 343 -2.99 16.41 4.54
C TYR A 343 -4.11 15.41 4.76
N PHE A 344 -4.08 14.32 4.03
CA PHE A 344 -5.00 13.21 4.18
C PHE A 344 -4.22 11.90 4.25
N ALA A 345 -4.53 11.09 5.25
CA ALA A 345 -3.93 9.76 5.43
C ALA A 345 -4.98 8.67 5.32
N SER A 346 -4.58 7.53 4.77
CA SER A 346 -5.38 6.30 4.70
C SER A 346 -4.51 5.08 4.99
N GLU A 347 -5.14 3.99 5.42
CA GLU A 347 -4.45 2.72 5.68
C GLU A 347 -4.31 1.93 4.38
N SER A 348 -3.14 1.96 3.76
CA SER A 348 -2.80 1.08 2.64
C SER A 348 -2.49 -0.35 3.14
N PRO A 349 -2.37 -1.36 2.24
CA PRO A 349 -1.97 -2.71 2.64
C PRO A 349 -0.62 -2.78 3.36
N LYS A 350 0.23 -1.77 3.19
CA LYS A 350 1.58 -1.69 3.78
C LYS A 350 1.63 -0.79 5.02
N GLY A 351 0.62 0.05 5.22
CA GLY A 351 0.53 0.97 6.34
C GLY A 351 0.00 2.34 5.94
N GLU A 352 0.34 3.37 6.70
CA GLU A 352 -0.13 4.73 6.49
C GLU A 352 0.39 5.31 5.16
N LEU A 353 -0.52 5.60 4.27
CA LEU A 353 -0.30 6.35 3.04
C LEU A 353 -0.88 7.76 3.20
N GLY A 354 -0.01 8.77 3.20
CA GLY A 354 -0.39 10.16 3.37
C GLY A 354 -0.16 10.99 2.11
N ILE A 355 -1.13 11.83 1.76
CA ILE A 355 -1.04 12.77 0.65
C ILE A 355 -1.15 14.19 1.20
N TYR A 356 -0.12 14.99 1.00
CA TYR A 356 -0.15 16.43 1.23
C TYR A 356 -0.27 17.17 -0.10
N ILE A 357 -1.22 18.09 -0.17
CA ILE A 357 -1.44 18.95 -1.33
C ILE A 357 -1.45 20.40 -0.87
N ASN A 358 -0.69 21.24 -1.57
CA ASN A 358 -0.81 22.69 -1.52
C ASN A 358 -1.38 23.17 -2.86
N SER A 359 -2.54 23.84 -2.83
CA SER A 359 -3.23 24.41 -3.98
C SER A 359 -3.13 25.92 -3.99
N ASP A 360 -2.73 26.48 -5.11
CA ASP A 360 -2.76 27.93 -5.36
C ASP A 360 -4.03 28.39 -6.10
N GLY A 361 -4.98 27.47 -6.35
CA GLY A 361 -6.21 27.70 -7.11
C GLY A 361 -6.05 27.44 -8.62
N SER A 362 -4.90 26.92 -9.06
CA SER A 362 -4.69 26.49 -10.45
C SER A 362 -5.19 25.07 -10.68
N ALA A 363 -5.16 24.62 -11.94
CA ALA A 363 -5.57 23.25 -12.30
C ALA A 363 -4.53 22.18 -11.96
N SER A 364 -3.34 22.57 -11.53
CA SER A 364 -2.26 21.70 -11.07
C SER A 364 -1.91 22.02 -9.63
N PRO A 365 -1.52 21.07 -8.80
CA PRO A 365 -1.06 21.36 -7.45
C PRO A 365 0.23 22.17 -7.48
N TYR A 366 0.32 23.23 -6.66
CA TYR A 366 1.56 23.97 -6.45
C TYR A 366 2.64 23.08 -5.85
N ARG A 367 2.25 22.20 -4.89
CA ARG A 367 3.11 21.19 -4.31
C ARG A 367 2.31 19.95 -3.93
N LEU A 368 2.84 18.81 -4.29
CA LEU A 368 2.35 17.50 -3.82
C LEU A 368 3.47 16.76 -3.12
N LYS A 369 3.15 16.15 -1.97
CA LYS A 369 4.05 15.28 -1.21
C LYS A 369 3.34 13.98 -0.87
N ILE A 370 4.02 12.85 -1.09
CA ILE A 370 3.52 11.51 -0.79
C ILE A 370 4.32 10.93 0.37
N ARG A 371 3.67 10.69 1.50
CA ARG A 371 4.22 9.92 2.61
C ARG A 371 3.86 8.46 2.38
N THR A 372 4.87 7.65 2.08
CA THR A 372 4.70 6.23 1.79
C THR A 372 5.20 5.38 2.95
N PRO A 373 4.52 4.28 3.33
CA PRO A 373 4.97 3.42 4.41
C PRO A 373 6.27 2.69 4.06
N SER A 374 6.44 2.20 2.84
CA SER A 374 7.62 1.43 2.41
C SER A 374 8.94 2.19 2.56
N PHE A 375 8.94 3.52 2.39
CA PHE A 375 10.13 4.34 2.59
C PHE A 375 10.65 4.27 4.04
N TRP A 376 9.74 4.38 5.00
CA TRP A 376 10.07 4.33 6.42
C TRP A 376 10.47 2.92 6.86
N HIS A 377 9.85 1.89 6.29
CA HIS A 377 10.25 0.50 6.54
C HIS A 377 11.65 0.19 5.98
N CYS A 378 12.01 0.76 4.84
CA CYS A 378 13.35 0.62 4.26
C CYS A 378 14.41 1.34 5.11
N ALA A 379 14.07 2.47 5.74
CA ALA A 379 14.99 3.27 6.53
C ALA A 379 15.55 2.55 7.79
N ILE A 380 14.85 1.50 8.28
CA ILE A 380 15.27 0.73 9.47
C ILE A 380 16.02 -0.58 9.12
N TYR A 381 16.37 -0.81 7.86
CA TYR A 381 17.06 -2.05 7.49
C TYR A 381 18.42 -2.21 8.17
N GLU A 382 19.16 -1.14 8.41
CA GLU A 382 20.40 -1.24 9.17
C GLU A 382 20.13 -1.83 10.57
N ASP A 383 19.13 -1.29 11.28
CA ASP A 383 18.78 -1.75 12.63
C ASP A 383 18.27 -3.21 12.65
N MET A 384 17.61 -3.66 11.56
CA MET A 384 17.06 -5.02 11.45
C MET A 384 18.09 -6.07 11.05
N LEU A 385 19.12 -5.67 10.30
CA LEU A 385 20.06 -6.59 9.65
C LEU A 385 21.34 -6.77 10.44
N VAL A 386 21.79 -5.76 11.19
CA VAL A 386 23.04 -5.85 11.97
C VAL A 386 22.94 -6.97 13.00
N GLY A 387 23.95 -7.85 13.00
CA GLY A 387 24.03 -9.03 13.86
C GLY A 387 23.32 -10.27 13.32
N GLN A 388 22.54 -10.15 12.24
CA GLN A 388 21.89 -11.29 11.58
C GLN A 388 22.84 -11.98 10.59
N TYR A 389 22.48 -13.18 10.15
CA TYR A 389 23.23 -13.89 9.11
C TYR A 389 22.88 -13.37 7.72
N VAL A 390 23.80 -13.42 6.79
CA VAL A 390 23.56 -13.04 5.39
C VAL A 390 22.39 -13.83 4.78
N ALA A 391 22.22 -15.09 5.21
CA ALA A 391 21.09 -15.91 4.79
C ALA A 391 19.73 -15.37 5.26
N ASP A 392 19.66 -14.59 6.33
CA ASP A 392 18.42 -14.03 6.88
C ASP A 392 18.02 -12.74 6.19
N VAL A 393 18.91 -12.11 5.44
CA VAL A 393 18.66 -10.83 4.74
C VAL A 393 17.43 -10.93 3.83
N ALA A 394 17.33 -11.99 3.03
CA ALA A 394 16.19 -12.20 2.14
C ALA A 394 14.87 -12.35 2.92
N ALA A 395 14.87 -13.13 4.01
CA ALA A 395 13.68 -13.32 4.85
C ALA A 395 13.24 -12.01 5.54
N ILE A 396 14.20 -11.20 6.00
CA ILE A 396 13.92 -9.91 6.63
C ILE A 396 13.33 -8.94 5.62
N ILE A 397 13.94 -8.77 4.44
CA ILE A 397 13.40 -7.89 3.38
C ILE A 397 12.00 -8.36 2.98
N GLY A 398 11.83 -9.65 2.68
CA GLY A 398 10.55 -10.23 2.31
C GLY A 398 9.46 -9.96 3.35
N SER A 399 9.79 -10.02 4.65
CA SER A 399 8.82 -9.82 5.73
C SER A 399 8.29 -8.39 5.84
N THR A 400 8.97 -7.39 5.28
CA THR A 400 8.58 -5.98 5.37
C THR A 400 7.55 -5.56 4.30
N ASN A 401 7.34 -6.39 3.28
CA ASN A 401 6.38 -6.15 2.20
C ASN A 401 6.54 -4.79 1.51
N ILE A 402 7.78 -4.33 1.31
CA ILE A 402 8.04 -3.06 0.62
C ILE A 402 7.85 -3.18 -0.90
N ILE A 403 7.55 -2.06 -1.54
CA ILE A 403 7.56 -1.90 -3.00
C ILE A 403 8.45 -0.72 -3.36
N LEU A 404 9.43 -0.93 -4.23
CA LEU A 404 10.42 0.10 -4.57
C LEU A 404 9.83 1.29 -5.32
N GLY A 405 8.77 1.07 -6.11
CA GLY A 405 8.03 2.16 -6.73
C GLY A 405 7.42 3.14 -5.73
N GLU A 406 7.08 2.66 -4.53
CA GLU A 406 6.57 3.45 -3.42
C GLU A 406 7.71 4.08 -2.60
N VAL A 407 8.84 3.40 -2.48
CA VAL A 407 10.04 3.93 -1.80
C VAL A 407 10.59 5.12 -2.56
N ASP A 408 10.78 4.98 -3.86
CA ASP A 408 11.52 5.93 -4.71
C ASP A 408 10.63 7.06 -5.30
N ARG A 409 9.32 6.84 -5.47
CA ARG A 409 8.29 7.79 -5.96
C ARG A 409 8.59 8.48 -7.27
#